data_5a383d859005e6bb0a2313a6337041f7
#
_entry.id   5a383d859005e6bb0a2313a6337041f7
#
_cell.length_a   1.000
_cell.length_b   1.000
_cell.length_c   1.000
_cell.angle_alpha   90.00
_cell.angle_beta   90.00
_cell.angle_gamma   90.00
#
_symmetry.space_group_name_H-M   'P 1'
#
loop_
_entity.id
_entity.type
_entity.pdbx_description
1 polymer ?
#
loop_
_entity_poly.entity_id
_entity_poly.type
_entity_poly.pdbx_seq_one_letter_code
_entity_poly.pdbx_strand_id
1 'polypeptide(L)'
;EIASCLVGSEMCIRDSYKLLIDTAALAGMIMLENGAEIYRVEETIDYMLKTSGLKTTQAFVVSTGFMISLDDPSIDALTVVRRVDRGATNLNMIAQVNDISRKFYKGIISLEEAFSQLKHLKKNQYPWWLKDICTVFVGLFFTGMYGGNGVDMLFTGIVGVFLAIWLHAAGSMKLNSLIKDLTASIILSVVARVLIHLNPLAHLDLIIIGSIMVLVPGAAITNAIRDTLHGDYASGNANILQAFTEAALIALGVYIGLVIIS
;
A
#
# COMPACT_ATOMS: atom_id res chain seq x y z
N GLU A 1 -43.48 18.40 -26.63
CA GLU A 1 -42.93 17.01 -26.80
C GLU A 1 -41.43 16.98 -27.15
N ILE A 2 -40.92 17.88 -28.03
CA ILE A 2 -39.49 17.93 -28.40
C ILE A 2 -38.60 18.34 -27.20
N ALA A 3 -39.05 19.27 -26.34
CA ALA A 3 -38.31 19.71 -25.19
C ALA A 3 -38.19 18.62 -24.09
N SER A 4 -39.18 17.77 -23.92
CA SER A 4 -39.14 16.67 -22.95
C SER A 4 -38.22 15.51 -23.40
N CYS A 5 -38.09 15.27 -24.70
CA CYS A 5 -37.14 14.32 -25.26
C CYS A 5 -35.66 14.79 -25.11
N LEU A 6 -35.43 16.10 -25.35
CA LEU A 6 -34.08 16.70 -25.18
C LEU A 6 -33.61 16.68 -23.71
N VAL A 7 -34.48 17.07 -22.77
CA VAL A 7 -34.20 17.02 -21.33
C VAL A 7 -33.94 15.59 -20.85
N GLY A 8 -34.68 14.60 -21.38
CA GLY A 8 -34.44 13.17 -21.06
C GLY A 8 -33.10 12.66 -21.60
N SER A 9 -32.68 13.08 -22.80
CA SER A 9 -31.40 12.68 -23.39
C SER A 9 -30.21 13.33 -22.71
N GLU A 10 -30.29 14.61 -22.34
CA GLU A 10 -29.21 15.30 -21.58
C GLU A 10 -29.05 14.71 -20.18
N MET A 11 -30.15 14.35 -19.52
CA MET A 11 -30.09 13.70 -18.20
C MET A 11 -29.45 12.31 -18.27
N CYS A 12 -29.78 11.52 -19.28
CA CYS A 12 -29.13 10.20 -19.50
C CYS A 12 -27.63 10.32 -19.81
N ILE A 13 -27.22 11.32 -20.60
CA ILE A 13 -25.82 11.57 -20.94
C ILE A 13 -25.04 12.00 -19.68
N ARG A 14 -25.60 12.91 -18.89
CA ARG A 14 -25.00 13.36 -17.63
C ARG A 14 -24.85 12.25 -16.62
N ASP A 15 -25.83 11.38 -16.50
CA ASP A 15 -25.78 10.21 -15.61
C ASP A 15 -24.70 9.20 -16.06
N SER A 16 -24.51 9.04 -17.37
CA SER A 16 -23.43 8.19 -17.91
C SER A 16 -22.04 8.76 -17.58
N TYR A 17 -21.80 10.06 -17.75
CA TYR A 17 -20.53 10.68 -17.39
C TYR A 17 -20.27 10.66 -15.88
N LYS A 18 -21.33 10.82 -15.07
CA LYS A 18 -21.25 10.68 -13.62
C LYS A 18 -20.86 9.26 -13.21
N LEU A 19 -21.45 8.25 -13.82
CA LEU A 19 -21.09 6.86 -13.57
C LEU A 19 -19.63 6.58 -14.00
N LEU A 20 -19.19 7.16 -15.13
CA LEU A 20 -17.82 7.01 -15.62
C LEU A 20 -16.80 7.60 -14.63
N ILE A 21 -17.02 8.83 -14.18
CA ILE A 21 -16.10 9.48 -13.21
C ILE A 21 -16.10 8.75 -11.86
N ASP A 22 -17.25 8.28 -11.40
CA ASP A 22 -17.36 7.48 -10.17
C ASP A 22 -16.66 6.12 -10.31
N THR A 23 -16.73 5.50 -11.48
CA THR A 23 -16.04 4.22 -11.78
C THR A 23 -14.53 4.42 -11.81
N ALA A 24 -14.04 5.46 -12.49
CA ALA A 24 -12.62 5.82 -12.52
C ALA A 24 -12.10 6.21 -11.13
N ALA A 25 -12.91 6.96 -10.36
CA ALA A 25 -12.58 7.30 -8.98
C ALA A 25 -12.50 6.06 -8.07
N LEU A 26 -13.41 5.11 -8.24
CA LEU A 26 -13.38 3.85 -7.49
C LEU A 26 -12.13 3.03 -7.82
N ALA A 27 -11.75 2.94 -9.10
CA ALA A 27 -10.52 2.28 -9.53
C ALA A 27 -9.28 2.94 -8.90
N GLY A 28 -9.18 4.27 -9.00
CA GLY A 28 -8.08 5.04 -8.40
C GLY A 28 -7.98 4.88 -6.89
N MET A 29 -9.13 4.91 -6.19
CA MET A 29 -9.20 4.71 -4.75
C MET A 29 -8.68 3.32 -4.34
N ILE A 30 -9.15 2.26 -5.00
CA ILE A 30 -8.70 0.89 -4.71
C ILE A 30 -7.19 0.76 -4.96
N MET A 31 -6.67 1.33 -6.04
CA MET A 31 -5.24 1.29 -6.34
C MET A 31 -4.40 2.01 -5.29
N LEU A 32 -4.77 3.25 -4.90
CA LEU A 32 -4.05 4.01 -3.87
C LEU A 32 -4.08 3.33 -2.50
N GLU A 33 -5.26 2.86 -2.06
CA GLU A 33 -5.42 2.11 -0.79
C GLU A 33 -4.53 0.87 -0.72
N ASN A 34 -4.22 0.27 -1.87
CA ASN A 34 -3.39 -0.93 -1.97
C ASN A 34 -1.94 -0.64 -2.38
N GLY A 35 -1.49 0.61 -2.28
CA GLY A 35 -0.09 0.99 -2.42
C GLY A 35 0.43 1.03 -3.85
N ALA A 36 -0.44 1.32 -4.83
CA ALA A 36 -0.02 1.57 -6.20
C ALA A 36 0.84 2.84 -6.31
N GLU A 37 1.69 2.86 -7.32
CA GLU A 37 2.50 4.01 -7.72
C GLU A 37 1.60 5.11 -8.29
N ILE A 38 1.90 6.36 -8.01
CA ILE A 38 1.07 7.51 -8.38
C ILE A 38 0.79 7.55 -9.88
N TYR A 39 1.85 7.46 -10.69
CA TYR A 39 1.71 7.50 -12.15
C TYR A 39 0.82 6.37 -12.71
N ARG A 40 0.80 5.18 -12.07
CA ARG A 40 -0.09 4.08 -12.48
C ARG A 40 -1.54 4.36 -12.16
N VAL A 41 -1.81 5.03 -11.06
CA VAL A 41 -3.16 5.45 -10.69
C VAL A 41 -3.66 6.48 -11.70
N GLU A 42 -2.85 7.49 -12.02
CA GLU A 42 -3.17 8.51 -13.03
C GLU A 42 -3.43 7.87 -14.40
N GLU A 43 -2.52 7.02 -14.86
CA GLU A 43 -2.66 6.31 -16.13
C GLU A 43 -3.96 5.48 -16.19
N THR A 44 -4.30 4.77 -15.11
CA THR A 44 -5.51 3.95 -15.05
C THR A 44 -6.77 4.81 -15.10
N ILE A 45 -6.80 5.91 -14.35
CA ILE A 45 -7.91 6.87 -14.37
C ILE A 45 -8.05 7.47 -15.77
N ASP A 46 -6.95 7.95 -16.34
CA ASP A 46 -6.94 8.56 -17.67
C ASP A 46 -7.42 7.61 -18.77
N TYR A 47 -7.00 6.34 -18.74
CA TYR A 47 -7.50 5.34 -19.70
C TYR A 47 -9.01 5.15 -19.60
N MET A 48 -9.56 5.14 -18.40
CA MET A 48 -10.99 5.01 -18.21
C MET A 48 -11.73 6.26 -18.69
N LEU A 49 -11.24 7.46 -18.37
CA LEU A 49 -11.85 8.72 -18.75
C LEU A 49 -11.79 8.99 -20.27
N LYS A 50 -10.74 8.56 -20.95
CA LYS A 50 -10.61 8.69 -22.42
C LYS A 50 -11.72 8.00 -23.19
N THR A 51 -12.41 7.03 -22.61
CA THR A 51 -13.58 6.39 -23.24
C THR A 51 -14.78 7.33 -23.36
N SER A 52 -14.80 8.45 -22.62
CA SER A 52 -15.84 9.48 -22.73
C SER A 52 -15.85 10.19 -24.08
N GLY A 53 -14.71 10.24 -24.79
CA GLY A 53 -14.54 11.05 -25.99
C GLY A 53 -14.49 12.57 -25.74
N LEU A 54 -14.51 13.02 -24.47
CA LEU A 54 -14.44 14.43 -24.09
C LEU A 54 -13.03 15.01 -24.34
N LYS A 55 -12.95 16.31 -24.65
CA LYS A 55 -11.68 16.99 -24.97
C LYS A 55 -10.76 17.12 -23.79
N THR A 56 -11.30 17.39 -22.60
CA THR A 56 -10.51 17.64 -21.39
C THR A 56 -10.87 16.61 -20.34
N THR A 57 -9.97 15.66 -20.14
CA THR A 57 -10.01 14.70 -19.04
C THR A 57 -8.72 14.84 -18.26
N GLN A 58 -8.78 15.15 -16.97
CA GLN A 58 -7.61 15.34 -16.14
C GLN A 58 -7.73 14.57 -14.83
N ALA A 59 -6.65 13.88 -14.47
CA ALA A 59 -6.48 13.28 -13.16
C ALA A 59 -5.23 13.88 -12.50
N PHE A 60 -5.38 14.36 -11.28
CA PHE A 60 -4.27 14.78 -10.43
C PHE A 60 -4.26 13.89 -9.19
N VAL A 61 -3.19 13.12 -9.02
CA VAL A 61 -3.08 12.12 -7.96
C VAL A 61 -1.91 12.46 -7.04
N VAL A 62 -2.15 12.35 -5.75
CA VAL A 62 -1.11 12.45 -4.71
C VAL A 62 -1.22 11.26 -3.77
N SER A 63 -0.21 11.06 -2.92
CA SER A 63 -0.17 9.92 -2.00
C SER A 63 -1.35 9.80 -1.03
N THR A 64 -2.08 10.91 -0.78
CA THR A 64 -3.19 11.00 0.19
C THR A 64 -4.56 11.18 -0.46
N GLY A 65 -4.64 11.17 -1.80
CA GLY A 65 -5.91 11.34 -2.51
C GLY A 65 -5.71 11.75 -3.95
N PHE A 66 -6.82 12.09 -4.61
CA PHE A 66 -6.80 12.53 -6.00
C PHE A 66 -7.98 13.45 -6.34
N MET A 67 -7.83 14.16 -7.43
CA MET A 67 -8.85 14.97 -8.06
C MET A 67 -8.98 14.54 -9.52
N ILE A 68 -10.22 14.33 -9.96
CA ILE A 68 -10.55 13.97 -11.35
C ILE A 68 -11.49 15.04 -11.87
N SER A 69 -11.24 15.54 -13.09
CA SER A 69 -12.12 16.50 -13.77
C SER A 69 -12.41 16.04 -15.19
N LEU A 70 -13.68 16.12 -15.56
CA LEU A 70 -14.18 16.04 -16.93
C LEU A 70 -14.71 17.42 -17.31
N ASP A 71 -14.17 18.00 -18.37
CA ASP A 71 -14.59 19.31 -18.87
C ASP A 71 -14.67 19.31 -20.39
N ASP A 72 -15.80 19.78 -20.91
CA ASP A 72 -16.04 19.92 -22.34
C ASP A 72 -17.08 21.03 -22.57
N PRO A 73 -16.99 21.82 -23.64
CA PRO A 73 -18.00 22.84 -23.95
C PRO A 73 -19.44 22.33 -24.06
N SER A 74 -19.63 21.02 -24.19
CA SER A 74 -20.96 20.38 -24.31
C SER A 74 -21.57 19.96 -23.00
N ILE A 75 -20.81 20.00 -21.88
CA ILE A 75 -21.28 19.57 -20.56
C ILE A 75 -20.78 20.53 -19.47
N ASP A 76 -21.52 20.63 -18.37
CA ASP A 76 -21.00 21.25 -17.14
C ASP A 76 -19.79 20.48 -16.62
N ALA A 77 -18.74 21.16 -16.17
CA ALA A 77 -17.56 20.54 -15.61
C ALA A 77 -17.91 19.65 -14.41
N LEU A 78 -17.54 18.39 -14.49
CA LEU A 78 -17.71 17.39 -13.43
C LEU A 78 -16.37 17.16 -12.73
N THR A 79 -16.26 17.55 -11.46
CA THR A 79 -15.05 17.34 -10.67
C THR A 79 -15.34 16.51 -9.42
N VAL A 80 -14.50 15.51 -9.18
CA VAL A 80 -14.56 14.64 -8.01
C VAL A 80 -13.23 14.67 -7.27
N VAL A 81 -13.29 14.93 -5.97
CA VAL A 81 -12.13 14.87 -5.06
C VAL A 81 -12.34 13.72 -4.08
N ARG A 82 -11.33 12.88 -3.92
CA ARG A 82 -11.34 11.77 -2.95
C ARG A 82 -10.07 11.79 -2.10
N ARG A 83 -10.26 11.74 -0.79
CA ARG A 83 -9.18 11.46 0.15
C ARG A 83 -9.06 9.95 0.31
N VAL A 84 -7.83 9.47 0.37
CA VAL A 84 -7.53 8.04 0.47
C VAL A 84 -6.51 7.82 1.58
N ASP A 85 -6.83 6.90 2.48
CA ASP A 85 -5.90 6.45 3.51
C ASP A 85 -5.17 5.21 2.99
N ARG A 86 -3.85 5.28 2.86
CA ARG A 86 -3.04 4.16 2.38
C ARG A 86 -3.08 2.99 3.37
N GLY A 87 -3.36 1.82 2.82
CA GLY A 87 -3.25 0.54 3.52
C GLY A 87 -1.94 -0.19 3.23
N ALA A 88 -1.87 -1.45 3.62
CA ALA A 88 -0.75 -2.32 3.25
C ALA A 88 -0.76 -2.62 1.74
N THR A 89 0.42 -2.72 1.14
CA THR A 89 0.57 -3.01 -0.30
C THR A 89 -0.05 -4.36 -0.65
N ASN A 90 -0.96 -4.36 -1.66
CA ASN A 90 -1.60 -5.54 -2.19
C ASN A 90 -1.58 -5.54 -3.72
N LEU A 91 -0.52 -6.10 -4.30
CA LEU A 91 -0.31 -6.14 -5.74
C LEU A 91 -1.41 -6.91 -6.50
N ASN A 92 -2.08 -7.87 -5.86
CA ASN A 92 -3.18 -8.60 -6.48
C ASN A 92 -4.40 -7.71 -6.72
N MET A 93 -4.73 -6.84 -5.76
CA MET A 93 -5.81 -5.85 -5.95
C MET A 93 -5.49 -4.89 -7.09
N ILE A 94 -4.25 -4.39 -7.14
CA ILE A 94 -3.78 -3.51 -8.22
C ILE A 94 -3.87 -4.21 -9.58
N ALA A 95 -3.47 -5.48 -9.65
CA ALA A 95 -3.54 -6.26 -10.89
C ALA A 95 -4.99 -6.48 -11.36
N GLN A 96 -5.92 -6.75 -10.45
CA GLN A 96 -7.34 -6.91 -10.78
C GLN A 96 -7.95 -5.61 -11.29
N VAL A 97 -7.67 -4.46 -10.65
CA VAL A 97 -8.14 -3.15 -11.13
C VAL A 97 -7.58 -2.86 -12.53
N ASN A 98 -6.29 -3.11 -12.76
CA ASN A 98 -5.69 -2.93 -14.07
C ASN A 98 -6.32 -3.83 -15.15
N ASP A 99 -6.68 -5.07 -14.82
CA ASP A 99 -7.36 -5.97 -15.76
C ASP A 99 -8.75 -5.44 -16.12
N ILE A 100 -9.53 -5.01 -15.13
CA ILE A 100 -10.87 -4.42 -15.34
C ILE A 100 -10.78 -3.15 -16.16
N SER A 101 -9.88 -2.21 -15.83
CA SER A 101 -9.73 -0.95 -16.55
C SER A 101 -9.33 -1.18 -18.02
N ARG A 102 -8.45 -2.14 -18.30
CA ARG A 102 -8.05 -2.51 -19.66
C ARG A 102 -9.16 -3.17 -20.45
N LYS A 103 -9.97 -4.04 -19.82
CA LYS A 103 -11.15 -4.66 -20.47
C LYS A 103 -12.18 -3.60 -20.81
N PHE A 104 -12.44 -2.66 -19.90
CA PHE A 104 -13.34 -1.54 -20.13
C PHE A 104 -12.84 -0.65 -21.28
N TYR A 105 -11.59 -0.21 -21.26
CA TYR A 105 -11.00 0.62 -22.31
C TYR A 105 -11.06 -0.04 -23.70
N LYS A 106 -10.90 -1.37 -23.77
CA LYS A 106 -11.02 -2.14 -25.03
C LYS A 106 -12.47 -2.40 -25.45
N GLY A 107 -13.46 -1.95 -24.69
CA GLY A 107 -14.88 -2.20 -24.98
C GLY A 107 -15.31 -3.67 -24.78
N ILE A 108 -14.55 -4.47 -24.03
CA ILE A 108 -14.87 -5.88 -23.75
C ILE A 108 -15.99 -5.99 -22.70
N ILE A 109 -16.00 -5.06 -21.74
CA ILE A 109 -17.03 -4.95 -20.70
C ILE A 109 -17.69 -3.58 -20.75
N SER A 110 -18.95 -3.50 -20.32
CA SER A 110 -19.68 -2.23 -20.21
C SER A 110 -19.22 -1.40 -19.01
N LEU A 111 -19.65 -0.14 -18.93
CA LEU A 111 -19.36 0.75 -17.81
C LEU A 111 -19.99 0.22 -16.52
N GLU A 112 -21.22 -0.25 -16.58
CA GLU A 112 -21.96 -0.83 -15.45
C GLU A 112 -21.29 -2.11 -14.95
N GLU A 113 -20.81 -2.94 -15.87
CA GLU A 113 -20.06 -4.15 -15.53
C GLU A 113 -18.74 -3.81 -14.87
N ALA A 114 -17.99 -2.83 -15.39
CA ALA A 114 -16.73 -2.37 -14.79
C ALA A 114 -16.96 -1.84 -13.37
N PHE A 115 -17.96 -0.98 -13.17
CA PHE A 115 -18.34 -0.48 -11.85
C PHE A 115 -18.72 -1.60 -10.88
N SER A 116 -19.55 -2.55 -11.34
CA SER A 116 -19.96 -3.70 -10.53
C SER A 116 -18.78 -4.59 -10.15
N GLN A 117 -17.87 -4.89 -11.09
CA GLN A 117 -16.69 -5.70 -10.83
C GLN A 117 -15.76 -5.01 -9.83
N LEU A 118 -15.49 -3.71 -9.97
CA LEU A 118 -14.68 -2.93 -9.04
C LEU A 118 -15.29 -2.90 -7.63
N LYS A 119 -16.62 -2.71 -7.53
CA LYS A 119 -17.32 -2.67 -6.25
C LYS A 119 -17.31 -4.01 -5.50
N HIS A 120 -17.27 -5.12 -6.22
CA HIS A 120 -17.30 -6.47 -5.66
C HIS A 120 -15.91 -7.12 -5.59
N LEU A 121 -14.83 -6.36 -5.85
CA LEU A 121 -13.48 -6.87 -5.68
C LEU A 121 -13.26 -7.34 -4.25
N LYS A 122 -12.94 -8.62 -4.12
CA LYS A 122 -12.61 -9.22 -2.82
C LYS A 122 -11.11 -9.14 -2.58
N LYS A 123 -10.74 -8.55 -1.46
CA LYS A 123 -9.37 -8.58 -0.99
C LYS A 123 -9.00 -10.02 -0.64
N ASN A 124 -8.26 -10.71 -1.52
CA ASN A 124 -7.70 -12.02 -1.18
C ASN A 124 -6.74 -11.83 -0.01
N GLN A 125 -7.18 -12.21 1.17
CA GLN A 125 -6.33 -12.19 2.35
C GLN A 125 -5.79 -13.60 2.56
N TYR A 126 -4.47 -13.71 2.60
CA TYR A 126 -3.84 -14.93 3.09
C TYR A 126 -4.24 -15.16 4.56
N PRO A 127 -4.42 -16.42 4.97
CA PRO A 127 -4.74 -16.73 6.36
C PRO A 127 -3.66 -16.16 7.29
N TRP A 128 -4.07 -15.71 8.47
CA TRP A 128 -3.19 -15.05 9.44
C TRP A 128 -1.97 -15.91 9.80
N TRP A 129 -2.16 -17.22 9.99
CA TRP A 129 -1.08 -18.14 10.33
C TRP A 129 0.03 -18.23 9.25
N LEU A 130 -0.35 -18.08 7.96
CA LEU A 130 0.64 -18.07 6.89
C LEU A 130 1.50 -16.81 6.93
N LYS A 131 0.90 -15.65 7.27
CA LYS A 131 1.65 -14.41 7.45
C LYS A 131 2.63 -14.52 8.61
N ASP A 132 2.21 -15.11 9.71
CA ASP A 132 3.04 -15.27 10.91
C ASP A 132 4.22 -16.21 10.61
N ILE A 133 3.97 -17.34 9.93
CA ILE A 133 5.03 -18.25 9.46
C ILE A 133 5.99 -17.53 8.53
N CYS A 134 5.50 -16.77 7.54
CA CYS A 134 6.35 -16.00 6.63
C CYS A 134 7.21 -14.97 7.38
N THR A 135 6.68 -14.30 8.38
CA THR A 135 7.42 -13.36 9.24
C THR A 135 8.65 -14.03 9.88
N VAL A 136 8.46 -15.22 10.45
CA VAL A 136 9.56 -15.99 11.06
C VAL A 136 10.61 -16.38 10.02
N PHE A 137 10.17 -16.93 8.87
CA PHE A 137 11.10 -17.37 7.84
C PHE A 137 11.86 -16.22 7.16
N VAL A 138 11.22 -15.07 6.96
CA VAL A 138 11.88 -13.90 6.41
C VAL A 138 13.08 -13.50 7.29
N GLY A 139 12.89 -13.31 8.59
CA GLY A 139 13.98 -12.98 9.50
C GLY A 139 15.08 -14.03 9.49
N LEU A 140 14.71 -15.30 9.60
CA LEU A 140 15.64 -16.43 9.62
C LEU A 140 16.52 -16.49 8.36
N PHE A 141 15.92 -16.37 7.17
CA PHE A 141 16.69 -16.44 5.92
C PHE A 141 17.53 -15.19 5.68
N PHE A 142 17.07 -14.00 6.09
CA PHE A 142 17.89 -12.80 6.03
C PHE A 142 19.12 -12.91 6.94
N THR A 143 19.00 -13.47 8.15
CA THR A 143 20.14 -13.75 9.01
C THR A 143 21.16 -14.64 8.32
N GLY A 144 20.73 -15.72 7.68
CA GLY A 144 21.61 -16.58 6.89
C GLY A 144 22.25 -15.85 5.71
N MET A 145 21.52 -14.98 5.02
CA MET A 145 22.03 -14.18 3.89
C MET A 145 23.11 -13.19 4.33
N TYR A 146 23.01 -12.65 5.54
CA TYR A 146 24.05 -11.77 6.14
C TYR A 146 25.22 -12.51 6.74
N GLY A 147 25.31 -13.84 6.59
CA GLY A 147 26.42 -14.65 7.05
C GLY A 147 26.26 -15.20 8.46
N GLY A 148 25.06 -15.17 9.01
CA GLY A 148 24.73 -15.80 10.29
C GLY A 148 24.88 -17.33 10.25
N ASN A 149 25.35 -17.88 11.37
CA ASN A 149 25.47 -19.32 11.54
C ASN A 149 24.12 -19.97 11.89
N GLY A 150 24.06 -21.31 11.99
CA GLY A 150 22.82 -22.04 12.30
C GLY A 150 22.20 -21.65 13.66
N VAL A 151 23.01 -21.22 14.63
CA VAL A 151 22.53 -20.75 15.95
C VAL A 151 21.89 -19.36 15.81
N ASP A 152 22.52 -18.46 15.05
CA ASP A 152 21.96 -17.13 14.75
C ASP A 152 20.61 -17.25 14.05
N MET A 153 20.53 -18.11 13.05
CA MET A 153 19.26 -18.38 12.33
C MET A 153 18.19 -18.93 13.27
N LEU A 154 18.53 -19.89 14.15
CA LEU A 154 17.57 -20.43 15.12
C LEU A 154 17.07 -19.35 16.08
N PHE A 155 17.98 -18.51 16.61
CA PHE A 155 17.61 -17.44 17.51
C PHE A 155 16.77 -16.35 16.81
N THR A 156 17.11 -16.01 15.57
CA THR A 156 16.26 -15.11 14.76
C THR A 156 14.86 -15.73 14.54
N GLY A 157 14.77 -17.05 14.32
CA GLY A 157 13.49 -17.73 14.24
C GLY A 157 12.66 -17.59 15.51
N ILE A 158 13.28 -17.72 16.69
CA ILE A 158 12.62 -17.51 17.99
C ILE A 158 12.15 -16.06 18.13
N VAL A 159 13.04 -15.09 17.84
CA VAL A 159 12.69 -13.66 17.84
C VAL A 159 11.52 -13.39 16.89
N GLY A 160 11.54 -14.01 15.70
CA GLY A 160 10.47 -13.93 14.70
C GLY A 160 9.12 -14.40 15.19
N VAL A 161 9.08 -15.46 16.05
CA VAL A 161 7.83 -15.91 16.69
C VAL A 161 7.27 -14.84 17.62
N PHE A 162 8.09 -14.24 18.49
CA PHE A 162 7.64 -13.15 19.35
C PHE A 162 7.18 -11.93 18.55
N LEU A 163 7.90 -11.61 17.49
CA LEU A 163 7.54 -10.53 16.57
C LEU A 163 6.19 -10.81 15.89
N ALA A 164 5.97 -12.02 15.38
CA ALA A 164 4.70 -12.41 14.75
C ALA A 164 3.52 -12.29 15.72
N ILE A 165 3.68 -12.80 16.94
CA ILE A 165 2.67 -12.66 18.00
C ILE A 165 2.35 -11.19 18.29
N TRP A 166 3.38 -10.35 18.42
CA TRP A 166 3.20 -8.92 18.65
C TRP A 166 2.50 -8.22 17.49
N LEU A 167 2.93 -8.46 16.25
CA LEU A 167 2.32 -7.86 15.05
C LEU A 167 0.85 -8.26 14.91
N HIS A 168 0.50 -9.49 15.26
CA HIS A 168 -0.88 -9.96 15.29
C HIS A 168 -1.71 -9.24 16.36
N ALA A 169 -1.19 -9.13 17.59
CA ALA A 169 -1.83 -8.41 18.70
C ALA A 169 -1.99 -6.92 18.38
N ALA A 170 -0.95 -6.27 17.88
CA ALA A 170 -0.97 -4.85 17.51
C ALA A 170 -1.98 -4.57 16.37
N GLY A 171 -2.14 -5.51 15.43
CA GLY A 171 -3.15 -5.45 14.38
C GLY A 171 -4.58 -5.49 14.94
N SER A 172 -4.85 -6.34 15.92
CA SER A 172 -6.16 -6.42 16.58
C SER A 172 -6.48 -5.18 17.43
N MET A 173 -5.45 -4.54 18.00
CA MET A 173 -5.58 -3.28 18.78
C MET A 173 -5.69 -2.04 17.89
N LYS A 174 -5.56 -2.18 16.54
CA LYS A 174 -5.57 -1.06 15.59
C LYS A 174 -4.55 0.04 15.92
N LEU A 175 -3.37 -0.34 16.41
CA LEU A 175 -2.31 0.60 16.74
C LEU A 175 -1.82 1.32 15.47
N ASN A 176 -1.40 2.58 15.64
CA ASN A 176 -0.71 3.33 14.58
C ASN A 176 0.58 2.59 14.16
N SER A 177 0.88 2.60 12.85
CA SER A 177 2.07 1.93 12.30
C SER A 177 3.34 2.31 13.05
N LEU A 178 3.56 3.59 13.31
CA LEU A 178 4.74 4.10 13.99
C LEU A 178 4.94 3.53 15.41
N ILE A 179 3.85 3.46 16.19
CA ILE A 179 3.87 2.89 17.54
C ILE A 179 4.10 1.38 17.47
N LYS A 180 3.46 0.72 16.51
CA LYS A 180 3.63 -0.72 16.26
C LYS A 180 5.07 -1.07 15.96
N ASP A 181 5.74 -0.31 15.06
CA ASP A 181 7.10 -0.58 14.62
C ASP A 181 8.14 -0.27 15.72
N LEU A 182 7.93 0.82 16.47
CA LEU A 182 8.74 1.14 17.66
C LEU A 182 8.68 0.02 18.70
N THR A 183 7.48 -0.41 19.07
CA THR A 183 7.30 -1.45 20.09
C THR A 183 7.76 -2.82 19.62
N ALA A 184 7.54 -3.14 18.33
CA ALA A 184 8.06 -4.37 17.71
C ALA A 184 9.59 -4.43 17.78
N SER A 185 10.27 -3.33 17.47
CA SER A 185 11.74 -3.25 17.51
C SER A 185 12.32 -3.29 18.93
N ILE A 186 11.59 -2.77 19.94
CA ILE A 186 11.96 -2.97 21.34
C ILE A 186 11.87 -4.47 21.70
N ILE A 187 10.76 -5.13 21.38
CA ILE A 187 10.54 -6.55 21.71
C ILE A 187 11.60 -7.43 21.05
N LEU A 188 11.86 -7.24 19.73
CA LEU A 188 12.84 -8.06 19.04
C LEU A 188 14.25 -7.93 19.64
N SER A 189 14.68 -6.71 20.00
CA SER A 189 16.01 -6.48 20.56
C SER A 189 16.17 -6.99 21.98
N VAL A 190 15.11 -6.85 22.82
CA VAL A 190 15.04 -7.44 24.16
C VAL A 190 15.15 -8.97 24.07
N VAL A 191 14.36 -9.61 23.24
CA VAL A 191 14.40 -11.08 23.09
C VAL A 191 15.75 -11.54 22.54
N ALA A 192 16.29 -10.87 21.52
CA ALA A 192 17.61 -11.18 20.96
C ALA A 192 18.70 -11.09 22.03
N ARG A 193 18.68 -10.04 22.87
CA ARG A 193 19.65 -9.84 23.96
C ARG A 193 19.56 -10.93 25.00
N VAL A 194 18.37 -11.35 25.40
CA VAL A 194 18.16 -12.46 26.33
C VAL A 194 18.71 -13.78 25.77
N LEU A 195 18.45 -14.06 24.49
CA LEU A 195 18.90 -15.31 23.85
C LEU A 195 20.43 -15.42 23.76
N ILE A 196 21.14 -14.32 23.58
CA ILE A 196 22.61 -14.31 23.56
C ILE A 196 23.22 -14.76 24.89
N HIS A 197 22.57 -14.46 26.02
CA HIS A 197 23.05 -14.97 27.32
C HIS A 197 22.97 -16.50 27.40
N LEU A 198 22.15 -17.16 26.59
CA LEU A 198 22.05 -18.62 26.58
C LEU A 198 23.15 -19.29 25.75
N ASN A 199 23.67 -18.60 24.73
CA ASN A 199 24.75 -19.11 23.88
C ASN A 199 25.68 -18.00 23.38
N PRO A 200 26.90 -17.88 23.95
CA PRO A 200 27.88 -16.85 23.59
C PRO A 200 28.41 -16.95 22.15
N LEU A 201 28.16 -18.07 21.45
CA LEU A 201 28.58 -18.25 20.05
C LEU A 201 27.64 -17.57 19.04
N ALA A 202 26.54 -17.01 19.51
CA ALA A 202 25.60 -16.30 18.66
C ALA A 202 26.00 -14.82 18.49
N HIS A 203 25.67 -14.27 17.33
CA HIS A 203 26.02 -12.89 16.95
C HIS A 203 24.78 -12.00 17.03
N LEU A 204 24.74 -11.13 18.06
CA LEU A 204 23.59 -10.25 18.35
C LEU A 204 23.22 -9.36 17.17
N ASP A 205 24.22 -8.78 16.53
CA ASP A 205 24.09 -7.90 15.37
C ASP A 205 23.39 -8.60 14.20
N LEU A 206 23.76 -9.83 13.87
CA LEU A 206 23.16 -10.61 12.80
C LEU A 206 21.72 -11.02 13.10
N ILE A 207 21.43 -11.37 14.35
CA ILE A 207 20.06 -11.70 14.80
C ILE A 207 19.16 -10.47 14.70
N ILE A 208 19.62 -9.30 15.18
CA ILE A 208 18.87 -8.06 15.14
C ILE A 208 18.64 -7.62 13.69
N ILE A 209 19.69 -7.57 12.85
CA ILE A 209 19.57 -7.16 11.45
C ILE A 209 18.59 -8.06 10.70
N GLY A 210 18.70 -9.38 10.84
CA GLY A 210 17.78 -10.32 10.20
C GLY A 210 16.33 -10.14 10.65
N SER A 211 16.12 -9.93 11.95
CA SER A 211 14.76 -9.73 12.52
C SER A 211 14.14 -8.41 12.08
N ILE A 212 14.91 -7.32 11.95
CA ILE A 212 14.44 -6.00 11.52
C ILE A 212 13.93 -6.02 10.08
N MET A 213 14.43 -6.90 9.20
CA MET A 213 14.04 -6.93 7.78
C MET A 213 12.55 -7.06 7.55
N VAL A 214 11.81 -7.62 8.51
CA VAL A 214 10.35 -7.70 8.48
C VAL A 214 9.68 -6.33 8.65
N LEU A 215 10.35 -5.41 9.36
CA LEU A 215 9.81 -4.09 9.70
C LEU A 215 10.28 -3.00 8.73
N VAL A 216 11.37 -3.23 7.99
CA VAL A 216 11.94 -2.22 7.08
C VAL A 216 10.93 -1.79 6.01
N PRO A 217 10.69 -0.47 5.84
CA PRO A 217 9.69 0.07 4.91
C PRO A 217 10.19 0.06 3.45
N GLY A 218 10.61 -1.11 2.94
CA GLY A 218 11.21 -1.25 1.60
C GLY A 218 10.29 -0.80 0.46
N ALA A 219 9.01 -1.16 0.54
CA ALA A 219 8.03 -0.75 -0.48
C ALA A 219 7.83 0.78 -0.51
N ALA A 220 7.79 1.42 0.67
CA ALA A 220 7.66 2.88 0.76
C ALA A 220 8.87 3.59 0.14
N ILE A 221 10.09 3.11 0.43
CA ILE A 221 11.33 3.67 -0.15
C ILE A 221 11.34 3.50 -1.67
N THR A 222 11.01 2.31 -2.16
CA THR A 222 11.00 2.03 -3.61
C THR A 222 9.98 2.89 -4.35
N ASN A 223 8.77 3.02 -3.80
CA ASN A 223 7.72 3.87 -4.37
C ASN A 223 8.13 5.34 -4.34
N ALA A 224 8.73 5.82 -3.24
CA ALA A 224 9.20 7.18 -3.11
C ALA A 224 10.24 7.56 -4.19
N ILE A 225 11.23 6.68 -4.42
CA ILE A 225 12.23 6.86 -5.47
C ILE A 225 11.55 6.91 -6.84
N ARG A 226 10.62 6.00 -7.09
CA ARG A 226 9.93 5.89 -8.37
C ARG A 226 9.02 7.09 -8.64
N ASP A 227 8.22 7.53 -7.67
CA ASP A 227 7.39 8.72 -7.76
C ASP A 227 8.26 9.96 -8.06
N THR A 228 9.41 10.12 -7.37
CA THR A 228 10.36 11.20 -7.62
C THR A 228 10.94 11.16 -9.04
N LEU A 229 11.30 9.98 -9.56
CA LEU A 229 11.82 9.82 -10.92
C LEU A 229 10.78 10.13 -12.01
N HIS A 230 9.50 9.99 -11.70
CA HIS A 230 8.40 10.37 -12.61
C HIS A 230 7.99 11.83 -12.47
N GLY A 231 8.62 12.60 -11.59
CA GLY A 231 8.33 14.03 -11.39
C GLY A 231 7.32 14.33 -10.28
N ASP A 232 6.77 13.30 -9.62
CA ASP A 232 5.81 13.44 -8.51
C ASP A 232 6.52 13.75 -7.19
N TYR A 233 7.22 14.86 -7.14
CA TYR A 233 8.04 15.27 -6.00
C TYR A 233 7.23 15.39 -4.70
N ALA A 234 5.97 15.82 -4.77
CA ALA A 234 5.10 15.95 -3.58
C ALA A 234 4.88 14.59 -2.92
N SER A 235 4.51 13.58 -3.71
CA SER A 235 4.29 12.21 -3.22
C SER A 235 5.60 11.52 -2.89
N GLY A 236 6.64 11.70 -3.70
CA GLY A 236 7.98 11.19 -3.45
C GLY A 236 8.52 11.64 -2.10
N ASN A 237 8.50 12.96 -1.82
CA ASN A 237 8.96 13.50 -0.54
C ASN A 237 8.12 13.02 0.65
N ALA A 238 6.80 12.94 0.51
CA ALA A 238 5.94 12.43 1.57
C ALA A 238 6.26 10.97 1.92
N ASN A 239 6.47 10.12 0.91
CA ASN A 239 6.84 8.71 1.07
C ASN A 239 8.25 8.54 1.64
N ILE A 240 9.23 9.39 1.26
CA ILE A 240 10.59 9.41 1.83
C ILE A 240 10.52 9.77 3.31
N LEU A 241 9.80 10.84 3.67
CA LEU A 241 9.66 11.27 5.05
C LEU A 241 9.01 10.19 5.92
N GLN A 242 7.98 9.52 5.41
CA GLN A 242 7.36 8.39 6.08
C GLN A 242 8.37 7.27 6.33
N ALA A 243 9.07 6.81 5.29
CA ALA A 243 10.05 5.73 5.39
C ALA A 243 11.20 6.07 6.34
N PHE A 244 11.68 7.32 6.31
CA PHE A 244 12.70 7.80 7.23
C PHE A 244 12.22 7.79 8.69
N THR A 245 11.00 8.23 8.93
CA THR A 245 10.40 8.23 10.28
C THR A 245 10.25 6.81 10.82
N GLU A 246 9.74 5.87 9.98
CA GLU A 246 9.64 4.46 10.34
C GLU A 246 11.02 3.86 10.67
N ALA A 247 12.02 4.07 9.82
CA ALA A 247 13.37 3.58 10.05
C ALA A 247 14.02 4.18 11.33
N ALA A 248 13.82 5.47 11.59
CA ALA A 248 14.31 6.13 12.79
C ALA A 248 13.66 5.55 14.07
N LEU A 249 12.36 5.27 14.03
CA LEU A 249 11.66 4.65 15.16
C LEU A 249 12.07 3.21 15.40
N ILE A 250 12.32 2.44 14.33
CA ILE A 250 12.87 1.08 14.43
C ILE A 250 14.26 1.13 15.10
N ALA A 251 15.14 2.02 14.66
CA ALA A 251 16.48 2.17 15.25
C ALA A 251 16.42 2.61 16.72
N LEU A 252 15.53 3.55 17.06
CA LEU A 252 15.28 4.00 18.44
C LEU A 252 14.77 2.85 19.30
N GLY A 253 13.83 2.05 18.79
CA GLY A 253 13.29 0.89 19.51
C GLY A 253 14.33 -0.16 19.79
N VAL A 254 15.21 -0.47 18.83
CA VAL A 254 16.35 -1.38 19.03
C VAL A 254 17.28 -0.83 20.10
N TYR A 255 17.63 0.45 20.02
CA TYR A 255 18.49 1.08 21.04
C TYR A 255 17.89 0.97 22.45
N ILE A 256 16.60 1.31 22.60
CA ILE A 256 15.91 1.21 23.88
C ILE A 256 15.94 -0.23 24.41
N GLY A 257 15.62 -1.22 23.58
CA GLY A 257 15.58 -2.62 23.98
C GLY A 257 16.97 -3.16 24.40
N LEU A 258 18.04 -2.71 23.74
CA LEU A 258 19.42 -3.07 24.13
C LEU A 258 19.83 -2.44 25.45
N VAL A 259 19.39 -1.20 25.73
CA VAL A 259 19.72 -0.49 26.98
C VAL A 259 18.96 -1.08 28.18
N ILE A 260 17.73 -1.55 27.98
CA ILE A 260 16.92 -2.14 29.08
C ILE A 260 17.59 -3.38 29.70
N ILE A 261 18.37 -4.13 28.90
CA ILE A 261 19.01 -5.40 29.33
C ILE A 261 20.55 -5.28 29.28
N SER A 262 21.09 -4.08 29.37
CA SER A 262 22.55 -3.90 29.44
C SER A 262 23.14 -4.29 30.78
#